data_632584c4b8a1c114567195ad37e603b2
#
_entry.id   632584c4b8a1c114567195ad37e603b2
#
_cell.length_a   1.000
_cell.length_b   1.000
_cell.length_c   1.000
_cell.angle_alpha   90.00
_cell.angle_beta   90.00
_cell.angle_gamma   90.00
#
_symmetry.space_group_name_H-M   'P 1'
#
loop_
_entity.id
_entity.type
_entity.pdbx_description
1 polymer ?
#
loop_
_entity_poly.entity_id
_entity_poly.type
_entity_poly.pdbx_seq_one_letter_code
_entity_poly.pdbx_strand_id
1 'polypeptide(L)'
;MKQRILISGGLALCVTVCWAQPPQVAEPYPPRVVNREELPSAHASSSIPMMGTATVEWSYHRTADGQHPNGDEQALVWLMNRARQNPSAEGRWLASDPTPAIADGRNYFQVNTGLLQSEFSTYAIKPPAAFDARLYQAAKSHSDNLIARDSQDHQQQFERVTASGFRFTQCRGNVFSYAESALNAHAAWNIDWGSGDGTGMQPERGHRLAIMALDGDYTNVGLAAVPEANRATAVGPLVTTANYCRAAENGTDHFNAFVTGTVWRDHNNNQRYDPGEGYGNVMVRPDKGTYYAVTASGGGYAIPVTASGALSVSFSGGGVSDATRAVTVSGGSVLLDYQVSAAGPTPPAPSLTQLINLSTRGWVGTGDSVMISGFVIGGSAAKKVLITAKGPVLAEARVPSVLNDPQLTLYNASGQPLLSNDNWASAPNAAEIATRGAKPRYPQEAAILTTLNPGAYTAIVRGNGSATGNALVEVYDLESATAARLTNLSTRGWVGTGDSVMISGFVIGGSAAKKVLITAKGPVLAEARVPSVLNDPQLTLYNASGQPLLSNDNWASAPNAAEIATRGAKPRYPQEAAILTTLNPGAYTAIVRGNGSATGNALIEIYDVQ
;
A
#
# COMPACT_ATOMS: atom_id res chain seq x y z
N MET A 1 -23.02 2.07 -45.87
CA MET A 1 -24.33 2.75 -45.95
C MET A 1 -24.67 3.25 -44.55
N LYS A 2 -24.70 4.55 -44.37
CA LYS A 2 -25.06 5.19 -43.10
C LYS A 2 -26.58 5.28 -43.02
N GLN A 3 -27.20 4.77 -41.98
CA GLN A 3 -28.55 5.18 -41.61
C GLN A 3 -28.50 5.87 -40.25
N ARG A 4 -28.78 7.15 -40.28
CA ARG A 4 -29.09 7.98 -39.09
C ARG A 4 -30.55 7.74 -38.75
N ILE A 5 -30.81 7.37 -37.49
CA ILE A 5 -32.14 7.51 -36.91
C ILE A 5 -32.03 8.59 -35.84
N LEU A 6 -32.73 9.70 -36.09
CA LEU A 6 -33.01 10.71 -35.07
C LEU A 6 -34.13 10.14 -34.17
N ILE A 7 -33.86 10.13 -32.85
CA ILE A 7 -34.94 10.08 -31.85
C ILE A 7 -34.67 11.20 -30.87
N SER A 8 -35.64 12.07 -30.74
CA SER A 8 -35.72 13.22 -29.87
C SER A 8 -35.94 12.86 -28.41
N GLY A 9 -35.27 13.55 -27.50
CA GLY A 9 -35.71 13.89 -26.15
C GLY A 9 -35.77 12.73 -25.15
N GLY A 10 -34.67 12.52 -24.42
CA GLY A 10 -34.66 11.72 -23.20
C GLY A 10 -33.27 11.83 -22.56
N LEU A 11 -33.21 12.37 -21.35
CA LEU A 11 -32.00 12.42 -20.53
C LEU A 11 -31.47 11.00 -20.36
N ALA A 12 -30.44 10.63 -21.13
CA ALA A 12 -29.70 9.41 -20.89
C ALA A 12 -28.78 9.63 -19.68
N LEU A 13 -29.16 9.04 -18.55
CA LEU A 13 -28.28 8.81 -17.43
C LEU A 13 -27.13 7.91 -17.97
N CYS A 14 -25.98 8.50 -18.20
CA CYS A 14 -24.77 7.72 -18.48
C CYS A 14 -24.35 7.05 -17.17
N VAL A 15 -24.91 5.90 -16.87
CA VAL A 15 -24.36 4.96 -15.91
C VAL A 15 -23.13 4.39 -16.61
N THR A 16 -21.95 4.97 -16.32
CA THR A 16 -20.68 4.34 -16.66
C THR A 16 -20.60 3.08 -15.81
N VAL A 17 -21.10 1.97 -16.35
CA VAL A 17 -20.75 0.64 -15.84
C VAL A 17 -19.25 0.53 -16.06
N CYS A 18 -18.49 0.70 -15.01
CA CYS A 18 -17.06 0.40 -15.02
C CYS A 18 -16.97 -1.12 -15.21
N TRP A 19 -16.87 -1.55 -16.46
CA TRP A 19 -16.48 -2.92 -16.76
C TRP A 19 -15.07 -3.06 -16.23
N ALA A 20 -14.85 -4.02 -15.32
CA ALA A 20 -13.50 -4.43 -14.97
C ALA A 20 -12.77 -4.70 -16.29
N GLN A 21 -11.62 -4.06 -16.48
CA GLN A 21 -10.82 -4.33 -17.67
C GLN A 21 -10.46 -5.82 -17.67
N PRO A 22 -10.48 -6.46 -18.85
CA PRO A 22 -10.06 -7.86 -18.93
C PRO A 22 -8.59 -7.95 -18.45
N PRO A 23 -8.21 -9.05 -17.78
CA PRO A 23 -6.83 -9.28 -17.37
C PRO A 23 -5.88 -9.11 -18.57
N GLN A 24 -4.81 -8.38 -18.34
CA GLN A 24 -3.81 -8.09 -19.35
C GLN A 24 -2.69 -9.16 -19.32
N VAL A 25 -1.93 -9.26 -20.38
CA VAL A 25 -0.75 -10.12 -20.48
C VAL A 25 0.51 -9.29 -20.27
N ALA A 26 1.55 -9.91 -19.71
CA ALA A 26 2.88 -9.32 -19.68
C ALA A 26 3.45 -9.23 -21.11
N GLU A 27 4.35 -8.26 -21.34
CA GLU A 27 4.97 -8.03 -22.65
C GLU A 27 5.75 -9.27 -23.10
N PRO A 28 5.79 -9.55 -24.41
CA PRO A 28 6.61 -10.60 -24.94
C PRO A 28 8.07 -10.51 -24.47
N TYR A 29 8.53 -11.60 -24.00
CA TYR A 29 9.80 -11.82 -23.33
C TYR A 29 11.02 -11.49 -24.20
N PRO A 30 11.99 -10.68 -23.73
CA PRO A 30 13.18 -10.35 -24.49
C PRO A 30 14.21 -11.50 -24.47
N PRO A 31 15.10 -11.57 -25.44
CA PRO A 31 16.20 -12.53 -25.41
C PRO A 31 17.11 -12.29 -24.21
N ARG A 32 17.73 -13.37 -23.73
CA ARG A 32 18.73 -13.28 -22.66
C ARG A 32 19.95 -12.48 -23.14
N VAL A 33 20.34 -11.45 -22.39
CA VAL A 33 21.57 -10.70 -22.63
C VAL A 33 22.74 -11.41 -21.94
N VAL A 34 23.84 -11.62 -22.68
CA VAL A 34 25.05 -12.23 -22.17
C VAL A 34 26.24 -11.34 -22.56
N ASN A 35 26.90 -10.77 -21.56
CA ASN A 35 28.12 -9.98 -21.73
C ASN A 35 29.34 -10.90 -21.66
N ARG A 36 29.81 -11.40 -22.81
CA ARG A 36 30.94 -12.36 -22.87
C ARG A 36 32.26 -11.75 -22.41
N GLU A 37 32.44 -10.47 -22.61
CA GLU A 37 33.66 -9.74 -22.22
C GLU A 37 33.78 -9.57 -20.68
N GLU A 38 32.68 -9.69 -19.96
CA GLU A 38 32.62 -9.59 -18.52
C GLU A 38 32.57 -10.96 -17.81
N LEU A 39 32.86 -12.05 -18.52
CA LEU A 39 32.96 -13.36 -17.88
C LEU A 39 34.12 -13.31 -16.86
N PRO A 40 33.88 -13.69 -15.60
CA PRO A 40 34.90 -13.69 -14.58
C PRO A 40 36.05 -14.59 -15.03
N SER A 41 37.28 -14.07 -14.95
CA SER A 41 38.46 -14.95 -14.98
C SER A 41 38.20 -16.01 -13.90
N ALA A 42 38.39 -17.29 -14.25
CA ALA A 42 38.20 -18.38 -13.29
C ALA A 42 39.20 -18.20 -12.13
N HIS A 43 38.83 -17.35 -11.16
CA HIS A 43 39.48 -17.32 -9.87
C HIS A 43 39.03 -18.58 -9.15
N ALA A 44 39.95 -19.50 -8.99
CA ALA A 44 39.79 -20.60 -8.07
C ALA A 44 39.26 -20.05 -6.77
N SER A 45 38.11 -20.56 -6.31
CA SER A 45 37.57 -20.26 -4.98
C SER A 45 38.65 -20.59 -3.95
N SER A 46 39.48 -19.63 -3.61
CA SER A 46 40.33 -19.77 -2.45
C SER A 46 39.37 -19.81 -1.28
N SER A 47 39.30 -20.93 -0.59
CA SER A 47 38.60 -21.09 0.68
C SER A 47 39.33 -20.24 1.75
N ILE A 48 39.10 -18.93 1.71
CA ILE A 48 39.53 -18.06 2.81
C ILE A 48 38.59 -18.40 3.99
N PRO A 49 39.10 -18.85 5.13
CA PRO A 49 38.26 -19.10 6.29
C PRO A 49 37.52 -17.82 6.66
N MET A 50 36.22 -17.91 6.87
CA MET A 50 35.45 -16.79 7.44
C MET A 50 35.94 -16.53 8.87
N MET A 51 36.72 -15.46 9.06
CA MET A 51 37.32 -15.12 10.35
C MET A 51 36.67 -13.86 10.93
N GLY A 52 36.17 -13.95 12.17
CA GLY A 52 35.66 -12.84 12.94
C GLY A 52 34.23 -12.39 12.62
N THR A 53 33.65 -11.61 13.51
CA THR A 53 32.30 -11.04 13.39
C THR A 53 32.26 -9.98 12.27
N ALA A 54 31.21 -9.99 11.47
CA ALA A 54 30.98 -9.03 10.39
C ALA A 54 30.95 -7.58 10.88
N THR A 55 31.73 -6.69 10.28
CA THR A 55 31.92 -5.29 10.71
C THR A 55 31.57 -4.25 9.65
N VAL A 56 31.43 -4.64 8.37
CA VAL A 56 31.14 -3.75 7.25
C VAL A 56 29.67 -3.88 6.87
N GLU A 57 28.96 -2.78 6.76
CA GLU A 57 27.58 -2.82 6.26
C GLU A 57 27.58 -3.05 4.75
N TRP A 58 26.82 -4.04 4.30
CA TRP A 58 26.49 -4.21 2.89
C TRP A 58 25.27 -3.37 2.54
N SER A 59 25.46 -2.27 1.83
CA SER A 59 24.40 -1.29 1.55
C SER A 59 23.69 -1.48 0.21
N TYR A 60 24.20 -2.32 -0.70
CA TYR A 60 23.59 -2.50 -2.03
C TYR A 60 22.27 -3.29 -2.01
N HIS A 61 21.93 -3.96 -0.91
CA HIS A 61 20.65 -4.67 -0.78
C HIS A 61 19.46 -3.75 -0.50
N ARG A 62 19.68 -2.45 -0.38
CA ARG A 62 18.65 -1.43 -0.16
C ARG A 62 19.07 -0.08 -0.76
N THR A 63 18.10 0.79 -1.00
CA THR A 63 18.40 2.19 -1.37
C THR A 63 19.02 2.95 -0.20
N ALA A 64 19.74 4.03 -0.51
CA ALA A 64 20.47 4.81 0.51
C ALA A 64 19.57 5.40 1.61
N ASP A 65 18.30 5.68 1.29
CA ASP A 65 17.27 6.14 2.24
C ASP A 65 16.61 4.98 3.03
N GLY A 66 16.96 3.72 2.70
CA GLY A 66 16.40 2.52 3.30
C GLY A 66 14.93 2.25 2.93
N GLN A 67 14.33 2.99 2.01
CA GLN A 67 12.92 2.86 1.66
C GLN A 67 12.63 1.72 0.70
N HIS A 68 13.61 1.26 -0.09
CA HIS A 68 13.44 0.18 -1.05
C HIS A 68 14.46 -0.95 -0.81
N PRO A 69 14.01 -2.23 -0.98
CA PRO A 69 12.65 -2.63 -1.37
C PRO A 69 11.61 -2.24 -0.32
N ASN A 70 10.52 -1.62 -0.78
CA ASN A 70 9.34 -1.35 0.02
C ASN A 70 8.47 -2.63 0.17
N GLY A 71 7.26 -2.51 0.72
CA GLY A 71 6.39 -3.66 0.94
C GLY A 71 6.03 -4.43 -0.34
N ASP A 72 5.68 -3.75 -1.43
CA ASP A 72 5.30 -4.38 -2.70
C ASP A 72 6.51 -5.03 -3.40
N GLU A 73 7.63 -4.35 -3.43
CA GLU A 73 8.87 -4.85 -4.03
C GLU A 73 9.41 -6.04 -3.24
N GLN A 74 9.34 -5.97 -1.89
CA GLN A 74 9.74 -7.09 -1.04
C GLN A 74 8.80 -8.29 -1.19
N ALA A 75 7.51 -8.07 -1.40
CA ALA A 75 6.57 -9.15 -1.69
C ALA A 75 6.96 -9.89 -2.99
N LEU A 76 7.33 -9.16 -4.03
CA LEU A 76 7.84 -9.76 -5.28
C LEU A 76 9.13 -10.56 -5.06
N VAL A 77 10.09 -10.04 -4.27
CA VAL A 77 11.33 -10.75 -3.93
C VAL A 77 11.04 -12.01 -3.13
N TRP A 78 10.18 -11.91 -2.12
CA TRP A 78 9.82 -13.03 -1.25
C TRP A 78 9.09 -14.14 -2.01
N LEU A 79 8.08 -13.79 -2.81
CA LEU A 79 7.32 -14.72 -3.64
C LEU A 79 8.22 -15.43 -4.65
N MET A 80 9.09 -14.70 -5.35
CA MET A 80 10.07 -15.26 -6.28
C MET A 80 10.99 -16.27 -5.59
N ASN A 81 11.57 -15.90 -4.46
CA ASN A 81 12.50 -16.77 -3.74
C ASN A 81 11.80 -18.01 -3.19
N ARG A 82 10.57 -17.89 -2.69
CA ARG A 82 9.74 -19.02 -2.29
C ARG A 82 9.47 -19.97 -3.47
N ALA A 83 9.07 -19.43 -4.62
CA ALA A 83 8.82 -20.21 -5.83
C ALA A 83 10.07 -21.00 -6.27
N ARG A 84 11.24 -20.37 -6.28
CA ARG A 84 12.52 -21.00 -6.61
C ARG A 84 12.91 -22.12 -5.64
N GLN A 85 12.58 -21.96 -4.33
CA GLN A 85 12.88 -22.98 -3.31
C GLN A 85 11.94 -24.17 -3.33
N ASN A 86 10.71 -24.01 -3.82
CA ASN A 86 9.74 -25.10 -3.92
C ASN A 86 8.83 -24.95 -5.15
N PRO A 87 9.37 -25.17 -6.36
CA PRO A 87 8.60 -24.99 -7.60
C PRO A 87 7.31 -25.82 -7.63
N SER A 88 7.36 -27.07 -7.19
CA SER A 88 6.18 -27.96 -7.19
C SER A 88 5.05 -27.44 -6.30
N ALA A 89 5.36 -26.86 -5.12
CA ALA A 89 4.36 -26.24 -4.27
C ALA A 89 3.82 -24.96 -4.90
N GLU A 90 4.68 -24.17 -5.54
CA GLU A 90 4.28 -22.96 -6.25
C GLU A 90 3.29 -23.24 -7.37
N GLY A 91 3.57 -24.23 -8.23
CA GLY A 91 2.67 -24.62 -9.32
C GLY A 91 1.30 -25.07 -8.83
N ARG A 92 1.25 -25.85 -7.72
CA ARG A 92 -0.04 -26.24 -7.10
C ARG A 92 -0.80 -25.04 -6.56
N TRP A 93 -0.11 -24.14 -5.88
CA TRP A 93 -0.72 -22.93 -5.33
C TRP A 93 -1.28 -22.02 -6.42
N LEU A 94 -0.51 -21.66 -7.42
CA LEU A 94 -0.96 -20.83 -8.54
C LEU A 94 -2.13 -21.46 -9.33
N ALA A 95 -2.18 -22.80 -9.41
CA ALA A 95 -3.25 -23.52 -10.10
C ALA A 95 -4.58 -23.52 -9.35
N SER A 96 -4.59 -23.38 -8.03
CA SER A 96 -5.78 -23.60 -7.20
C SER A 96 -6.20 -22.43 -6.31
N ASP A 97 -5.31 -21.46 -6.05
CA ASP A 97 -5.60 -20.34 -5.14
C ASP A 97 -6.77 -19.48 -5.69
N PRO A 98 -7.81 -19.21 -4.86
CA PRO A 98 -8.99 -18.47 -5.27
C PRO A 98 -8.82 -16.95 -5.21
N THR A 99 -7.68 -16.45 -4.75
CA THR A 99 -7.43 -14.99 -4.63
C THR A 99 -7.60 -14.33 -5.99
N PRO A 100 -8.40 -13.25 -6.12
CA PRO A 100 -8.67 -12.59 -7.40
C PRO A 100 -7.40 -12.25 -8.18
N ALA A 101 -6.37 -11.73 -7.51
CA ALA A 101 -5.08 -11.41 -8.12
C ALA A 101 -4.41 -12.58 -8.89
N ILE A 102 -4.80 -13.83 -8.61
CA ILE A 102 -4.32 -15.04 -9.29
C ILE A 102 -5.45 -15.64 -10.14
N ALA A 103 -6.64 -15.76 -9.54
CA ALA A 103 -7.74 -16.50 -10.13
C ALA A 103 -8.33 -15.81 -11.37
N ASP A 104 -8.39 -14.47 -11.40
CA ASP A 104 -9.06 -13.75 -12.48
C ASP A 104 -8.30 -13.92 -13.80
N GLY A 105 -6.99 -13.72 -13.84
CA GLY A 105 -6.17 -13.98 -15.02
C GLY A 105 -6.21 -15.44 -15.44
N ARG A 106 -6.03 -16.36 -14.49
CA ARG A 106 -6.11 -17.81 -14.73
C ARG A 106 -7.44 -18.24 -15.35
N ASN A 107 -8.56 -17.74 -14.83
CA ASN A 107 -9.88 -18.09 -15.30
C ASN A 107 -10.22 -17.43 -16.65
N TYR A 108 -9.84 -16.15 -16.82
CA TYR A 108 -10.07 -15.41 -18.07
C TYR A 108 -9.37 -16.06 -19.26
N PHE A 109 -8.10 -16.42 -19.10
CA PHE A 109 -7.31 -17.07 -20.16
C PHE A 109 -7.56 -18.58 -20.25
N GLN A 110 -8.40 -19.14 -19.36
CA GLN A 110 -8.69 -20.57 -19.29
C GLN A 110 -7.41 -21.43 -19.16
N VAL A 111 -6.53 -21.01 -18.26
CA VAL A 111 -5.24 -21.67 -18.03
C VAL A 111 -5.43 -23.16 -17.73
N ASN A 112 -4.73 -24.01 -18.48
CA ASN A 112 -4.66 -25.43 -18.17
C ASN A 112 -3.88 -25.68 -16.88
N THR A 113 -4.60 -25.73 -15.76
CA THR A 113 -4.02 -25.85 -14.42
C THR A 113 -3.31 -27.18 -14.20
N GLY A 114 -3.73 -28.25 -14.88
CA GLY A 114 -3.05 -29.54 -14.84
C GLY A 114 -1.68 -29.47 -15.51
N LEU A 115 -1.58 -28.82 -16.66
CA LEU A 115 -0.31 -28.58 -17.35
C LEU A 115 0.60 -27.67 -16.53
N LEU A 116 0.05 -26.57 -15.98
CA LEU A 116 0.79 -25.65 -15.13
C LEU A 116 1.46 -26.37 -13.95
N GLN A 117 0.71 -27.22 -13.24
CA GLN A 117 1.25 -28.03 -12.13
C GLN A 117 2.31 -29.03 -12.61
N SER A 118 2.05 -29.69 -13.73
CA SER A 118 2.98 -30.64 -14.33
C SER A 118 4.30 -29.99 -14.69
N GLU A 119 4.28 -28.83 -15.37
CA GLU A 119 5.48 -28.07 -15.74
C GLU A 119 6.29 -27.70 -14.47
N PHE A 120 5.66 -27.10 -13.48
CA PHE A 120 6.33 -26.73 -12.22
C PHE A 120 6.91 -27.92 -11.44
N SER A 121 6.29 -29.09 -11.54
CA SER A 121 6.78 -30.30 -10.86
C SER A 121 8.12 -30.81 -11.43
N THR A 122 8.46 -30.42 -12.65
CA THR A 122 9.72 -30.80 -13.32
C THR A 122 10.88 -29.86 -13.02
N TYR A 123 10.60 -28.67 -12.46
CA TYR A 123 11.63 -27.67 -12.24
C TYR A 123 12.54 -28.01 -11.06
N ALA A 124 13.83 -27.89 -11.28
CA ALA A 124 14.82 -28.01 -10.22
C ALA A 124 14.73 -26.81 -9.25
N ILE A 125 15.01 -27.07 -7.98
CA ILE A 125 15.21 -26.02 -6.98
C ILE A 125 16.34 -25.10 -7.42
N LYS A 126 16.15 -23.78 -7.32
CA LYS A 126 17.14 -22.76 -7.66
C LYS A 126 17.51 -21.94 -6.43
N PRO A 127 18.76 -21.46 -6.31
CA PRO A 127 19.17 -20.55 -5.25
C PRO A 127 18.30 -19.29 -5.22
N PRO A 128 18.07 -18.71 -4.03
CA PRO A 128 17.40 -17.41 -3.92
C PRO A 128 18.27 -16.32 -4.54
N ALA A 129 17.62 -15.27 -5.05
CA ALA A 129 18.29 -14.07 -5.52
C ALA A 129 18.25 -12.98 -4.47
N ALA A 130 19.32 -12.21 -4.39
CA ALA A 130 19.45 -11.05 -3.55
C ALA A 130 18.99 -9.77 -4.28
N PHE A 131 18.24 -8.92 -3.59
CA PHE A 131 17.92 -7.59 -4.11
C PHE A 131 19.19 -6.74 -4.22
N ASP A 132 19.31 -6.00 -5.34
CA ASP A 132 20.39 -5.04 -5.57
C ASP A 132 19.79 -3.68 -5.99
N ALA A 133 20.12 -2.64 -5.24
CA ALA A 133 19.57 -1.30 -5.43
C ALA A 133 19.91 -0.70 -6.81
N ARG A 134 21.02 -1.09 -7.43
CA ARG A 134 21.37 -0.64 -8.79
C ARG A 134 20.43 -1.26 -9.83
N LEU A 135 20.16 -2.55 -9.71
CA LEU A 135 19.18 -3.25 -10.57
C LEU A 135 17.76 -2.69 -10.34
N TYR A 136 17.43 -2.33 -9.08
CA TYR A 136 16.18 -1.66 -8.74
C TYR A 136 16.07 -0.29 -9.40
N GLN A 137 17.11 0.55 -9.32
CA GLN A 137 17.11 1.86 -9.97
C GLN A 137 16.90 1.76 -11.48
N ALA A 138 17.51 0.76 -12.11
CA ALA A 138 17.30 0.46 -13.53
C ALA A 138 15.86 0.04 -13.81
N ALA A 139 15.28 -0.84 -12.98
CA ALA A 139 13.90 -1.31 -13.10
C ALA A 139 12.91 -0.15 -12.88
N LYS A 140 13.12 0.66 -11.83
CA LYS A 140 12.30 1.84 -11.57
C LYS A 140 12.33 2.85 -12.71
N SER A 141 13.53 3.18 -13.20
CA SER A 141 13.69 4.07 -14.36
C SER A 141 13.00 3.52 -15.61
N HIS A 142 12.93 2.20 -15.77
CA HIS A 142 12.18 1.58 -16.85
C HIS A 142 10.68 1.71 -16.65
N SER A 143 10.16 1.39 -15.46
CA SER A 143 8.73 1.59 -15.14
C SER A 143 8.29 3.05 -15.26
N ASP A 144 9.09 4.01 -14.78
CA ASP A 144 8.82 5.45 -14.95
C ASP A 144 8.72 5.84 -16.44
N ASN A 145 9.59 5.27 -17.29
CA ASN A 145 9.58 5.50 -18.74
C ASN A 145 8.36 4.87 -19.42
N LEU A 146 7.93 3.69 -18.98
CA LEU A 146 6.70 3.03 -19.48
C LEU A 146 5.47 3.87 -19.14
N ILE A 147 5.38 4.39 -17.92
CA ILE A 147 4.31 5.31 -17.49
C ILE A 147 4.31 6.56 -18.35
N ALA A 148 5.47 7.19 -18.53
CA ALA A 148 5.59 8.43 -19.32
C ALA A 148 5.20 8.27 -20.79
N ARG A 149 5.38 7.07 -21.37
CA ARG A 149 5.02 6.73 -22.76
C ARG A 149 3.68 6.01 -22.89
N ASP A 150 3.02 5.72 -21.78
CA ASP A 150 1.78 4.92 -21.74
C ASP A 150 1.93 3.60 -22.51
N SER A 151 2.97 2.83 -22.22
CA SER A 151 3.36 1.66 -22.99
C SER A 151 3.81 0.49 -22.12
N GLN A 152 3.87 -0.69 -22.73
CA GLN A 152 4.45 -1.90 -22.18
C GLN A 152 5.45 -2.47 -23.19
N ASP A 153 6.74 -2.38 -22.93
CA ASP A 153 7.82 -2.89 -23.77
C ASP A 153 9.13 -3.03 -22.98
N HIS A 154 10.16 -3.59 -23.62
CA HIS A 154 11.51 -3.76 -23.05
C HIS A 154 12.54 -2.77 -23.61
N GLN A 155 12.11 -1.66 -24.22
CA GLN A 155 13.01 -0.72 -24.87
C GLN A 155 14.01 -0.11 -23.89
N GLN A 156 15.29 -0.33 -24.14
CA GLN A 156 16.41 0.14 -23.33
C GLN A 156 16.41 -0.38 -21.86
N GLN A 157 15.77 -1.49 -21.58
CA GLN A 157 15.72 -2.03 -20.21
C GLN A 157 17.14 -2.40 -19.72
N PHE A 158 17.94 -3.07 -20.53
CA PHE A 158 19.27 -3.54 -20.13
C PHE A 158 20.36 -2.46 -20.24
N GLU A 159 20.19 -1.48 -21.12
CA GLU A 159 21.01 -0.28 -21.14
C GLU A 159 20.90 0.50 -19.82
N ARG A 160 19.69 0.53 -19.22
CA ARG A 160 19.49 1.10 -17.89
C ARG A 160 20.21 0.30 -16.81
N VAL A 161 20.27 -1.03 -16.94
CA VAL A 161 21.05 -1.87 -16.01
C VAL A 161 22.53 -1.50 -16.08
N THR A 162 23.08 -1.39 -17.27
CA THR A 162 24.48 -0.95 -17.44
C THR A 162 24.71 0.46 -16.90
N ALA A 163 23.79 1.38 -17.19
CA ALA A 163 23.88 2.78 -16.74
C ALA A 163 23.79 2.92 -15.21
N SER A 164 23.14 1.99 -14.51
CA SER A 164 23.07 1.98 -13.04
C SER A 164 24.38 1.57 -12.36
N GLY A 165 25.38 1.15 -13.12
CA GLY A 165 26.67 0.70 -12.60
C GLY A 165 26.70 -0.78 -12.19
N PHE A 166 25.61 -1.54 -12.44
CA PHE A 166 25.62 -2.98 -12.23
C PHE A 166 26.26 -3.71 -13.42
N ARG A 167 27.38 -4.39 -13.19
CA ARG A 167 28.06 -5.21 -14.18
C ARG A 167 27.58 -6.65 -14.13
N PHE A 168 27.22 -7.22 -15.24
CA PHE A 168 26.63 -8.56 -15.30
C PHE A 168 27.23 -9.41 -16.42
N THR A 169 27.22 -10.71 -16.21
CA THR A 169 27.53 -11.72 -17.24
C THR A 169 26.29 -12.21 -17.96
N GLN A 170 25.14 -12.19 -17.29
CA GLN A 170 23.85 -12.60 -17.84
C GLN A 170 22.76 -11.72 -17.22
N CYS A 171 21.77 -11.34 -18.00
CA CYS A 171 20.61 -10.60 -17.52
C CYS A 171 19.34 -11.00 -18.29
N ARG A 172 18.20 -10.98 -17.58
CA ARG A 172 16.84 -11.15 -18.08
C ARG A 172 15.95 -10.09 -17.49
N GLY A 173 14.82 -9.84 -18.13
CA GLY A 173 13.83 -8.88 -17.64
C GLY A 173 12.41 -9.36 -17.82
N ASN A 174 11.54 -8.99 -16.89
CA ASN A 174 10.09 -9.07 -17.03
C ASN A 174 9.50 -7.67 -16.87
N VAL A 175 8.43 -7.42 -17.61
CA VAL A 175 7.63 -6.18 -17.52
C VAL A 175 6.16 -6.56 -17.44
N PHE A 176 5.43 -5.90 -16.56
CA PHE A 176 3.97 -5.94 -16.52
C PHE A 176 3.44 -4.58 -16.12
N SER A 177 2.95 -3.82 -17.10
CA SER A 177 2.49 -2.43 -16.91
C SER A 177 1.05 -2.32 -16.44
N TYR A 178 0.35 -3.44 -16.24
CA TYR A 178 -1.07 -3.49 -15.89
C TYR A 178 -1.33 -4.29 -14.61
N ALA A 179 -0.32 -4.43 -13.75
CA ALA A 179 -0.46 -5.20 -12.53
C ALA A 179 -1.43 -4.52 -11.55
N GLU A 180 -2.28 -5.29 -10.91
CA GLU A 180 -3.18 -4.80 -9.87
C GLU A 180 -2.52 -4.78 -8.49
N SER A 181 -1.50 -5.62 -8.30
CA SER A 181 -0.73 -5.76 -7.06
C SER A 181 0.57 -6.51 -7.32
N ALA A 182 1.46 -6.54 -6.34
CA ALA A 182 2.67 -7.37 -6.38
C ALA A 182 2.34 -8.86 -6.58
N LEU A 183 1.29 -9.35 -5.92
CA LEU A 183 0.81 -10.73 -6.08
C LEU A 183 0.31 -11.01 -7.50
N ASN A 184 -0.42 -10.07 -8.10
CA ASN A 184 -0.91 -10.19 -9.47
C ASN A 184 0.25 -10.23 -10.48
N ALA A 185 1.27 -9.36 -10.31
CA ALA A 185 2.47 -9.38 -11.15
C ALA A 185 3.25 -10.70 -11.04
N HIS A 186 3.41 -11.21 -9.81
CA HIS A 186 4.03 -12.50 -9.58
C HIS A 186 3.28 -13.65 -10.26
N ALA A 187 1.96 -13.67 -10.16
CA ALA A 187 1.11 -14.66 -10.82
C ALA A 187 1.20 -14.55 -12.35
N ALA A 188 1.13 -13.31 -12.89
CA ALA A 188 1.26 -13.06 -14.32
C ALA A 188 2.55 -13.62 -14.90
N TRP A 189 3.69 -13.39 -14.23
CA TRP A 189 5.00 -13.88 -14.69
C TRP A 189 5.19 -15.38 -14.50
N ASN A 190 4.61 -15.99 -13.46
CA ASN A 190 4.79 -17.42 -13.19
C ASN A 190 3.78 -18.32 -13.93
N ILE A 191 2.51 -17.92 -13.97
CA ILE A 191 1.52 -18.61 -14.81
C ILE A 191 1.85 -18.35 -16.27
N ASP A 192 2.33 -17.13 -16.56
CA ASP A 192 2.62 -16.66 -17.91
C ASP A 192 1.36 -16.74 -18.78
N TRP A 193 0.24 -16.25 -18.23
CA TRP A 193 -1.07 -16.35 -18.88
C TRP A 193 -1.13 -15.53 -20.16
N GLY A 194 -1.90 -16.01 -21.11
CA GLY A 194 -2.06 -15.37 -22.41
C GLY A 194 -2.74 -16.28 -23.43
N SER A 195 -3.00 -15.73 -24.61
CA SER A 195 -3.55 -16.48 -25.75
C SER A 195 -2.43 -16.80 -26.73
N GLY A 196 -2.15 -18.04 -27.02
CA GLY A 196 -1.11 -18.33 -28.02
C GLY A 196 -1.02 -19.80 -28.39
N ASP A 197 -0.99 -20.71 -27.43
CA ASP A 197 -0.81 -22.14 -27.69
C ASP A 197 -2.06 -23.00 -27.32
N GLY A 198 -3.16 -22.35 -26.99
CA GLY A 198 -4.40 -23.02 -26.56
C GLY A 198 -4.38 -23.57 -25.13
N THR A 199 -3.32 -23.30 -24.36
CA THR A 199 -3.21 -23.72 -22.96
C THR A 199 -3.60 -22.62 -21.97
N GLY A 200 -3.92 -21.41 -22.47
CA GLY A 200 -4.15 -20.21 -21.67
C GLY A 200 -2.88 -19.61 -21.09
N MET A 201 -1.71 -20.04 -21.57
CA MET A 201 -0.38 -19.55 -21.18
C MET A 201 0.39 -19.11 -22.43
N GLN A 202 1.31 -18.16 -22.30
CA GLN A 202 2.12 -17.70 -23.42
C GLN A 202 3.05 -18.82 -23.91
N PRO A 203 3.34 -18.90 -25.22
CA PRO A 203 4.32 -19.83 -25.75
C PRO A 203 5.68 -19.65 -25.05
N GLU A 204 6.45 -20.76 -24.96
CA GLU A 204 7.81 -20.77 -24.39
C GLU A 204 7.92 -20.39 -22.91
N ARG A 205 6.87 -19.86 -22.26
CA ARG A 205 6.87 -19.47 -20.84
C ARG A 205 8.01 -18.52 -20.48
N GLY A 206 8.26 -17.51 -21.33
CA GLY A 206 9.44 -16.64 -21.25
C GLY A 206 9.59 -15.92 -19.93
N HIS A 207 8.51 -15.36 -19.37
CA HIS A 207 8.55 -14.68 -18.08
C HIS A 207 8.84 -15.66 -16.94
N ARG A 208 8.27 -16.87 -17.00
CA ARG A 208 8.53 -17.93 -16.04
C ARG A 208 9.98 -18.39 -16.07
N LEU A 209 10.58 -18.54 -17.25
CA LEU A 209 12.01 -18.89 -17.39
C LEU A 209 12.89 -17.88 -16.65
N ALA A 210 12.57 -16.59 -16.75
CA ALA A 210 13.31 -15.52 -16.10
C ALA A 210 13.15 -15.53 -14.57
N ILE A 211 11.91 -15.47 -14.07
CA ILE A 211 11.64 -15.35 -12.61
C ILE A 211 12.10 -16.61 -11.87
N MET A 212 11.92 -17.79 -12.45
CA MET A 212 12.33 -19.07 -11.89
C MET A 212 13.80 -19.42 -12.15
N ALA A 213 14.54 -18.56 -12.88
CA ALA A 213 15.93 -18.78 -13.26
C ALA A 213 16.18 -20.14 -13.98
N LEU A 214 15.28 -20.55 -14.89
CA LEU A 214 15.35 -21.87 -15.53
C LEU A 214 16.37 -21.91 -16.67
N ASP A 215 16.67 -20.77 -17.26
CA ASP A 215 17.57 -20.62 -18.40
C ASP A 215 18.88 -19.88 -18.08
N GLY A 216 19.14 -19.64 -16.80
CA GLY A 216 20.36 -18.98 -16.33
C GLY A 216 20.48 -18.99 -14.80
N ASP A 217 21.60 -18.47 -14.31
CA ASP A 217 21.88 -18.33 -12.89
C ASP A 217 21.71 -16.86 -12.47
N TYR A 218 20.48 -16.45 -12.21
CA TYR A 218 20.18 -15.07 -11.83
C TYR A 218 20.17 -14.94 -10.31
N THR A 219 21.29 -14.53 -9.77
CA THR A 219 21.58 -14.46 -8.33
C THR A 219 21.33 -13.07 -7.72
N ASN A 220 21.17 -12.05 -8.56
CA ASN A 220 20.85 -10.68 -8.19
C ASN A 220 19.58 -10.24 -8.89
N VAL A 221 18.74 -9.46 -8.21
CA VAL A 221 17.48 -8.97 -8.77
C VAL A 221 17.21 -7.54 -8.35
N GLY A 222 16.66 -6.75 -9.28
CA GLY A 222 16.02 -5.47 -8.99
C GLY A 222 14.58 -5.52 -9.44
N LEU A 223 13.66 -5.35 -8.53
CA LEU A 223 12.22 -5.37 -8.74
C LEU A 223 11.66 -3.99 -8.37
N ALA A 224 11.00 -3.34 -9.31
CA ALA A 224 10.30 -2.09 -9.08
C ALA A 224 8.79 -2.29 -9.25
N ALA A 225 8.03 -1.71 -8.34
CA ALA A 225 6.58 -1.67 -8.37
C ALA A 225 6.17 -0.20 -8.23
N VAL A 226 5.89 0.46 -9.36
CA VAL A 226 5.62 1.89 -9.42
C VAL A 226 4.13 2.13 -9.58
N PRO A 227 3.45 2.75 -8.59
CA PRO A 227 2.03 3.08 -8.69
C PRO A 227 1.78 4.10 -9.81
N GLU A 228 0.73 3.85 -10.62
CA GLU A 228 0.21 4.78 -11.61
C GLU A 228 -1.26 5.08 -11.31
N ALA A 229 -1.51 6.28 -10.80
CA ALA A 229 -2.84 6.72 -10.42
C ALA A 229 -3.56 7.54 -11.51
N ASN A 230 -2.88 7.86 -12.61
CA ASN A 230 -3.45 8.64 -13.70
C ASN A 230 -4.38 7.76 -14.56
N ARG A 231 -5.68 7.88 -14.35
CA ARG A 231 -6.68 7.12 -15.11
C ARG A 231 -6.77 7.50 -16.61
N ALA A 232 -6.01 8.47 -17.07
CA ALA A 232 -5.91 8.82 -18.48
C ALA A 232 -4.87 7.98 -19.23
N THR A 233 -3.96 7.31 -18.50
CA THR A 233 -3.03 6.32 -19.06
C THR A 233 -3.71 4.95 -19.16
N ALA A 234 -3.30 4.15 -20.14
CA ALA A 234 -3.72 2.76 -20.26
C ALA A 234 -2.97 1.87 -19.26
N VAL A 235 -1.71 2.21 -18.93
CA VAL A 235 -0.88 1.48 -17.95
C VAL A 235 -1.30 1.79 -16.51
N GLY A 236 -1.01 0.88 -15.60
CA GLY A 236 -1.39 0.99 -14.20
C GLY A 236 -2.48 -0.03 -13.81
N PRO A 237 -2.90 -0.06 -12.56
CA PRO A 237 -2.57 0.81 -11.42
C PRO A 237 -1.16 0.61 -10.83
N LEU A 238 -0.45 -0.47 -11.21
CA LEU A 238 0.92 -0.76 -10.78
C LEU A 238 1.75 -1.16 -12.01
N VAL A 239 2.81 -0.43 -12.28
CA VAL A 239 3.76 -0.76 -13.36
C VAL A 239 4.96 -1.47 -12.76
N THR A 240 5.14 -2.75 -13.10
CA THR A 240 6.18 -3.59 -12.54
C THR A 240 7.25 -3.93 -13.56
N THR A 241 8.50 -3.77 -13.17
CA THR A 241 9.68 -4.19 -13.94
C THR A 241 10.60 -5.01 -13.06
N ALA A 242 11.14 -6.09 -13.61
CA ALA A 242 12.14 -6.94 -12.97
C ALA A 242 13.38 -7.08 -13.85
N ASN A 243 14.55 -6.94 -13.23
CA ASN A 243 15.85 -7.26 -13.83
C ASN A 243 16.48 -8.42 -13.04
N TYR A 244 16.67 -9.57 -13.66
CA TYR A 244 17.27 -10.77 -13.07
C TYR A 244 18.65 -10.94 -13.67
N CYS A 245 19.71 -10.78 -12.87
CA CYS A 245 21.06 -10.78 -13.42
C CYS A 245 22.01 -11.68 -12.62
N ARG A 246 23.06 -12.16 -13.30
CA ARG A 246 24.25 -12.71 -12.66
C ARG A 246 25.34 -11.66 -12.70
N ALA A 247 25.89 -11.31 -11.55
CA ALA A 247 26.94 -10.31 -11.45
C ALA A 247 28.24 -10.79 -12.12
N ALA A 248 28.96 -9.85 -12.76
CA ALA A 248 30.37 -10.02 -13.07
C ALA A 248 31.17 -9.77 -11.78
N GLU A 249 31.53 -10.84 -11.06
CA GLU A 249 32.12 -10.77 -9.73
C GLU A 249 33.46 -10.03 -9.70
N ASN A 250 33.66 -9.22 -8.69
CA ASN A 250 34.92 -8.52 -8.49
C ASN A 250 35.44 -8.58 -7.03
N GLY A 251 34.68 -9.21 -6.12
CA GLY A 251 35.03 -9.37 -4.71
C GLY A 251 34.90 -8.10 -3.86
N THR A 252 34.38 -6.98 -4.40
CA THR A 252 34.21 -5.72 -3.68
C THR A 252 32.76 -5.26 -3.60
N ASP A 253 32.06 -5.24 -4.74
CA ASP A 253 30.69 -4.72 -4.83
C ASP A 253 29.79 -5.55 -5.77
N HIS A 254 30.30 -6.64 -6.34
CA HIS A 254 29.54 -7.58 -7.17
C HIS A 254 29.80 -9.01 -6.70
N PHE A 255 28.74 -9.67 -6.23
CA PHE A 255 28.76 -11.04 -5.69
C PHE A 255 27.61 -11.85 -6.26
N ASN A 256 27.72 -13.18 -6.19
CA ASN A 256 26.69 -14.11 -6.64
C ASN A 256 26.23 -15.10 -5.55
N ALA A 257 26.78 -15.00 -4.35
CA ALA A 257 26.37 -15.82 -3.21
C ALA A 257 26.03 -14.93 -2.01
N PHE A 258 24.85 -15.17 -1.41
CA PHE A 258 24.31 -14.34 -0.34
C PHE A 258 23.61 -15.19 0.73
N VAL A 259 23.64 -14.71 1.98
CA VAL A 259 22.55 -14.98 2.91
C VAL A 259 21.51 -13.89 2.68
N THR A 260 20.33 -14.24 2.19
CA THR A 260 19.27 -13.29 1.88
C THR A 260 17.96 -13.75 2.49
N GLY A 261 17.07 -12.83 2.78
CA GLY A 261 15.76 -13.14 3.35
C GLY A 261 14.97 -11.90 3.74
N THR A 262 13.90 -12.13 4.45
CA THR A 262 12.97 -11.12 4.93
C THR A 262 12.77 -11.26 6.44
N VAL A 263 12.82 -10.15 7.16
CA VAL A 263 12.38 -10.08 8.56
C VAL A 263 10.95 -9.56 8.55
N TRP A 264 9.99 -10.39 8.96
CA TRP A 264 8.58 -10.11 8.78
C TRP A 264 7.70 -10.79 9.83
N ARG A 265 6.46 -10.34 9.94
CA ARG A 265 5.45 -10.97 10.78
C ARG A 265 4.19 -11.22 9.98
N ASP A 266 3.74 -12.44 9.96
CA ASP A 266 2.46 -12.85 9.38
C ASP A 266 1.31 -12.31 10.26
N HIS A 267 0.69 -11.22 9.85
CA HIS A 267 -0.36 -10.55 10.60
C HIS A 267 -1.74 -11.17 10.36
N ASN A 268 -1.94 -11.77 9.19
CA ASN A 268 -3.22 -12.32 8.76
C ASN A 268 -3.26 -13.87 8.82
N ASN A 269 -2.17 -14.51 9.23
CA ASN A 269 -1.98 -15.95 9.36
C ASN A 269 -2.16 -16.71 8.02
N ASN A 270 -1.81 -16.10 6.91
CA ASN A 270 -1.87 -16.73 5.59
C ASN A 270 -0.57 -17.44 5.19
N GLN A 271 0.46 -17.41 6.03
CA GLN A 271 1.79 -18.00 5.83
C GLN A 271 2.52 -17.46 4.59
N ARG A 272 2.21 -16.24 4.22
CA ARG A 272 2.79 -15.52 3.10
C ARG A 272 3.13 -14.10 3.55
N TYR A 273 4.25 -13.59 3.05
CA TYR A 273 4.56 -12.17 3.21
C TYR A 273 3.60 -11.31 2.37
N ASP A 274 2.96 -10.37 3.01
CA ASP A 274 2.14 -9.34 2.38
C ASP A 274 2.75 -7.93 2.61
N PRO A 275 2.54 -6.97 1.70
CA PRO A 275 3.00 -5.60 1.90
C PRO A 275 2.56 -5.03 3.25
N GLY A 276 3.53 -4.49 4.01
CA GLY A 276 3.30 -3.96 5.36
C GLY A 276 3.66 -4.93 6.50
N GLU A 277 4.04 -6.16 6.22
CA GLU A 277 4.45 -7.15 7.23
C GLU A 277 5.95 -7.15 7.54
N GLY A 278 6.74 -6.41 6.77
CA GLY A 278 8.19 -6.33 6.92
C GLY A 278 8.64 -5.46 8.09
N TYR A 279 9.76 -5.83 8.68
CA TYR A 279 10.45 -5.04 9.70
C TYR A 279 11.69 -4.36 9.12
N GLY A 280 11.62 -3.05 8.93
CA GLY A 280 12.77 -2.22 8.56
C GLY A 280 13.69 -1.92 9.75
N ASN A 281 14.94 -1.55 9.44
CA ASN A 281 15.96 -1.16 10.41
C ASN A 281 16.37 -2.27 11.40
N VAL A 282 16.16 -3.54 11.04
CA VAL A 282 16.69 -4.69 11.79
C VAL A 282 18.12 -4.96 11.34
N MET A 283 19.06 -4.97 12.29
CA MET A 283 20.43 -5.39 12.04
C MET A 283 20.50 -6.91 11.92
N VAL A 284 20.99 -7.39 10.79
CA VAL A 284 21.20 -8.81 10.50
C VAL A 284 22.70 -9.04 10.38
N ARG A 285 23.28 -9.78 11.33
CA ARG A 285 24.73 -9.91 11.46
C ARG A 285 25.16 -11.37 11.61
N PRO A 286 25.92 -11.90 10.66
CA PRO A 286 26.59 -13.20 10.82
C PRO A 286 27.71 -13.14 11.88
N ASP A 287 27.96 -14.26 12.54
CA ASP A 287 29.07 -14.44 13.48
C ASP A 287 30.45 -14.46 12.79
N LYS A 288 30.47 -14.67 11.47
CA LYS A 288 31.68 -14.75 10.64
C LYS A 288 31.45 -14.03 9.30
N GLY A 289 32.52 -13.56 8.69
CA GLY A 289 32.51 -12.90 7.40
C GLY A 289 32.73 -11.39 7.50
N THR A 290 32.71 -10.72 6.36
CA THR A 290 33.01 -9.28 6.24
C THR A 290 31.77 -8.43 6.50
N TYR A 291 30.62 -8.85 5.98
CA TYR A 291 29.46 -8.00 5.83
C TYR A 291 28.31 -8.34 6.79
N TYR A 292 27.61 -7.30 7.25
CA TYR A 292 26.28 -7.37 7.87
C TYR A 292 25.30 -6.51 7.06
N ALA A 293 24.01 -6.64 7.33
CA ALA A 293 22.97 -5.86 6.67
C ALA A 293 22.04 -5.19 7.70
N VAL A 294 21.39 -4.12 7.27
CA VAL A 294 20.25 -3.50 7.98
C VAL A 294 19.05 -3.54 7.05
N THR A 295 17.96 -4.17 7.45
CA THR A 295 16.80 -4.40 6.58
C THR A 295 16.23 -3.10 6.00
N ALA A 296 15.76 -3.16 4.75
CA ALA A 296 14.99 -2.11 4.10
C ALA A 296 13.59 -1.97 4.73
N SER A 297 12.82 -0.97 4.35
CA SER A 297 11.46 -0.73 4.88
C SER A 297 10.52 -1.93 4.73
N GLY A 298 10.65 -2.70 3.65
CA GLY A 298 9.92 -3.96 3.44
C GLY A 298 10.48 -5.17 4.21
N GLY A 299 11.49 -5.00 5.06
CA GLY A 299 12.07 -6.09 5.85
C GLY A 299 13.13 -6.93 5.13
N GLY A 300 13.40 -6.65 3.85
CA GLY A 300 14.36 -7.39 3.03
C GLY A 300 15.81 -7.11 3.38
N TYR A 301 16.66 -8.14 3.24
CA TYR A 301 18.10 -8.00 3.41
C TYR A 301 18.88 -9.00 2.53
N ALA A 302 20.14 -8.68 2.26
CA ALA A 302 21.09 -9.60 1.65
C ALA A 302 22.50 -9.31 2.18
N ILE A 303 23.28 -10.36 2.42
CA ILE A 303 24.65 -10.30 2.94
C ILE A 303 25.53 -11.15 2.03
N PRO A 304 26.51 -10.58 1.32
CA PRO A 304 27.44 -11.36 0.50
C PRO A 304 28.23 -12.35 1.36
N VAL A 305 28.40 -13.55 0.82
CA VAL A 305 29.20 -14.60 1.44
C VAL A 305 30.27 -15.09 0.45
N THR A 306 31.49 -15.22 0.94
CA THR A 306 32.67 -15.59 0.12
C THR A 306 33.19 -16.99 0.44
N ALA A 307 32.64 -17.65 1.44
CA ALA A 307 33.05 -19.00 1.85
C ALA A 307 31.85 -19.85 2.26
N SER A 308 31.97 -21.15 2.06
CA SER A 308 30.99 -22.14 2.54
C SER A 308 31.19 -22.46 4.01
N GLY A 309 30.12 -22.86 4.68
CA GLY A 309 30.14 -23.29 6.08
C GLY A 309 28.92 -22.89 6.88
N ALA A 310 28.89 -23.28 8.14
CA ALA A 310 27.83 -22.93 9.06
C ALA A 310 28.04 -21.50 9.60
N LEU A 311 26.98 -20.72 9.63
CA LEU A 311 26.91 -19.37 10.18
C LEU A 311 25.84 -19.31 11.26
N SER A 312 26.07 -18.49 12.27
CA SER A 312 25.10 -18.07 13.27
C SER A 312 24.76 -16.61 13.00
N VAL A 313 23.53 -16.34 12.55
CA VAL A 313 23.07 -15.01 12.15
C VAL A 313 22.20 -14.42 13.24
N SER A 314 22.60 -13.27 13.77
CA SER A 314 21.84 -12.52 14.77
C SER A 314 20.96 -11.46 14.11
N PHE A 315 19.76 -11.28 14.68
CA PHE A 315 18.78 -10.25 14.32
C PHE A 315 18.55 -9.37 15.55
N SER A 316 18.67 -8.06 15.41
CA SER A 316 18.47 -7.11 16.53
C SER A 316 18.03 -5.72 16.05
N GLY A 317 17.36 -4.96 16.92
CA GLY A 317 16.86 -3.63 16.57
C GLY A 317 15.59 -3.67 15.73
N GLY A 318 15.21 -2.56 15.10
CA GLY A 318 14.01 -2.47 14.21
C GLY A 318 12.68 -2.84 14.87
N GLY A 319 12.62 -2.91 16.21
CA GLY A 319 11.41 -3.31 16.94
C GLY A 319 11.20 -4.83 17.06
N VAL A 320 12.16 -5.65 16.63
CA VAL A 320 12.13 -7.10 16.86
C VAL A 320 12.89 -7.48 18.12
N SER A 321 12.52 -8.59 18.73
CA SER A 321 13.31 -9.20 19.79
C SER A 321 14.59 -9.78 19.22
N ASP A 322 15.69 -9.66 19.96
CA ASP A 322 16.96 -10.27 19.58
C ASP A 322 16.80 -11.76 19.38
N ALA A 323 17.26 -12.24 18.26
CA ALA A 323 17.17 -13.64 17.87
C ALA A 323 18.43 -14.08 17.14
N THR A 324 18.70 -15.37 17.18
CA THR A 324 19.80 -15.97 16.42
C THR A 324 19.28 -17.17 15.66
N ARG A 325 19.73 -17.32 14.42
CA ARG A 325 19.38 -18.44 13.54
C ARG A 325 20.64 -19.02 12.92
N ALA A 326 20.70 -20.33 12.86
CA ALA A 326 21.77 -21.05 12.17
C ALA A 326 21.43 -21.21 10.69
N VAL A 327 22.41 -21.05 9.81
CA VAL A 327 22.30 -21.29 8.39
C VAL A 327 23.60 -21.92 7.88
N THR A 328 23.50 -22.77 6.85
CA THR A 328 24.69 -23.36 6.20
C THR A 328 24.76 -22.90 4.76
N VAL A 329 25.85 -22.25 4.40
CA VAL A 329 26.16 -21.86 3.02
C VAL A 329 26.92 -23.01 2.35
N SER A 330 26.45 -23.45 1.18
CA SER A 330 27.04 -24.56 0.42
C SER A 330 27.34 -24.17 -1.03
N GLY A 331 28.05 -23.03 -1.22
CA GLY A 331 28.54 -22.61 -2.53
C GLY A 331 27.62 -21.71 -3.35
N GLY A 332 26.44 -21.34 -2.84
CA GLY A 332 25.49 -20.42 -3.49
C GLY A 332 24.72 -19.61 -2.48
N SER A 333 23.77 -18.81 -2.95
CA SER A 333 22.88 -18.06 -2.06
C SER A 333 21.99 -19.01 -1.24
N VAL A 334 21.70 -18.61 -0.02
CA VAL A 334 20.81 -19.33 0.92
C VAL A 334 19.75 -18.40 1.46
N LEU A 335 18.50 -18.91 1.51
CA LEU A 335 17.37 -18.18 2.07
C LEU A 335 17.33 -18.35 3.59
N LEU A 336 17.24 -17.23 4.30
CA LEU A 336 17.06 -17.20 5.75
C LEU A 336 16.03 -16.13 6.12
N ASP A 337 14.76 -16.49 6.01
CA ASP A 337 13.69 -15.63 6.52
C ASP A 337 13.64 -15.68 8.05
N TYR A 338 13.40 -14.54 8.65
CA TYR A 338 13.09 -14.44 10.08
C TYR A 338 11.64 -14.00 10.24
N GLN A 339 10.75 -14.99 10.38
CA GLN A 339 9.38 -14.72 10.79
C GLN A 339 9.37 -14.45 12.30
N VAL A 340 9.05 -13.21 12.67
CA VAL A 340 8.94 -12.78 14.05
C VAL A 340 7.73 -13.49 14.68
N SER A 341 8.00 -14.41 15.61
CA SER A 341 6.94 -15.17 16.29
C SER A 341 6.11 -14.26 17.20
N ALA A 342 4.86 -14.61 17.39
CA ALA A 342 3.98 -13.94 18.36
C ALA A 342 4.44 -14.05 19.83
N ALA A 343 5.45 -14.89 20.12
CA ALA A 343 6.04 -15.12 21.43
C ALA A 343 7.44 -14.51 21.55
N GLY A 344 7.57 -13.23 21.29
CA GLY A 344 8.65 -12.37 21.82
C GLY A 344 8.20 -11.71 23.11
N PRO A 345 9.08 -10.97 23.87
CA PRO A 345 8.67 -10.30 25.09
C PRO A 345 7.40 -9.51 24.82
N THR A 346 6.40 -9.75 25.63
CA THR A 346 4.99 -9.35 25.51
C THR A 346 4.83 -8.30 24.42
N PRO A 347 4.20 -8.61 23.26
CA PRO A 347 4.02 -7.62 22.22
C PRO A 347 3.47 -6.38 22.89
N PRO A 348 3.78 -5.14 22.47
CA PRO A 348 2.92 -4.03 22.83
C PRO A 348 1.51 -4.58 22.58
N ALA A 349 0.68 -4.58 23.63
CA ALA A 349 -0.60 -5.30 23.70
C ALA A 349 -1.28 -5.26 22.34
N PRO A 350 -1.78 -6.37 21.79
CA PRO A 350 -2.13 -6.56 20.38
C PRO A 350 -2.63 -5.25 19.83
N SER A 351 -2.03 -4.73 18.76
CA SER A 351 -2.36 -3.36 18.33
C SER A 351 -3.86 -3.38 18.15
N LEU A 352 -4.53 -2.81 19.14
CA LEU A 352 -5.99 -2.87 19.24
C LEU A 352 -6.50 -2.44 17.88
N THR A 353 -7.28 -3.28 17.24
CA THR A 353 -7.88 -2.90 15.97
C THR A 353 -8.64 -1.61 16.22
N GLN A 354 -8.16 -0.53 15.65
CA GLN A 354 -8.62 0.82 16.00
C GLN A 354 -8.68 1.72 14.77
N LEU A 355 -9.42 2.77 14.86
CA LEU A 355 -9.39 3.84 13.87
C LEU A 355 -8.06 4.61 14.05
N ILE A 356 -7.21 4.61 13.03
CA ILE A 356 -5.88 5.27 13.09
C ILE A 356 -5.80 6.55 12.26
N ASN A 357 -6.71 6.71 11.31
CA ASN A 357 -6.87 7.93 10.54
C ASN A 357 -8.36 8.16 10.27
N LEU A 358 -8.75 9.40 10.39
CA LEU A 358 -10.10 9.88 10.09
C LEU A 358 -9.96 11.17 9.28
N SER A 359 -10.64 11.26 8.14
CA SER A 359 -10.56 12.41 7.25
C SER A 359 -11.94 12.78 6.70
N THR A 360 -12.17 14.05 6.41
CA THR A 360 -13.35 14.48 5.66
C THR A 360 -13.01 15.61 4.70
N ARG A 361 -13.40 15.42 3.45
CA ARG A 361 -13.40 16.46 2.42
C ARG A 361 -14.82 17.02 2.29
N GLY A 362 -14.92 18.34 2.30
CA GLY A 362 -16.17 19.03 2.10
C GLY A 362 -15.97 20.52 1.83
N TRP A 363 -17.06 21.21 1.59
CA TRP A 363 -17.07 22.65 1.36
C TRP A 363 -16.97 23.41 2.69
N VAL A 364 -16.04 24.36 2.75
CA VAL A 364 -15.88 25.34 3.84
C VAL A 364 -16.46 26.66 3.39
N GLY A 365 -17.53 27.09 4.04
CA GLY A 365 -18.14 28.40 3.85
C GLY A 365 -17.72 29.40 4.92
N THR A 366 -18.50 30.48 5.06
CA THR A 366 -18.32 31.51 6.10
C THR A 366 -19.37 31.40 7.20
N GLY A 367 -19.16 32.05 8.35
CA GLY A 367 -20.10 32.06 9.50
C GLY A 367 -20.34 30.63 9.99
N ASP A 368 -21.62 30.22 10.04
CA ASP A 368 -22.04 28.89 10.51
C ASP A 368 -21.82 27.77 9.45
N SER A 369 -21.46 28.14 8.22
CA SER A 369 -21.21 27.20 7.13
C SER A 369 -19.75 26.73 7.07
N VAL A 370 -18.98 26.88 8.12
CA VAL A 370 -17.63 26.35 8.27
C VAL A 370 -17.65 24.82 8.42
N MET A 371 -16.53 24.15 8.12
CA MET A 371 -16.40 22.72 8.38
C MET A 371 -16.04 22.49 9.85
N ILE A 372 -16.80 21.62 10.50
CA ILE A 372 -16.63 21.27 11.91
C ILE A 372 -16.40 19.78 12.02
N SER A 373 -15.19 19.38 12.45
CA SER A 373 -14.81 17.99 12.64
C SER A 373 -14.64 17.69 14.13
N GLY A 374 -15.54 16.90 14.69
CA GLY A 374 -15.45 16.38 16.05
C GLY A 374 -14.76 15.02 16.08
N PHE A 375 -14.00 14.74 17.13
CA PHE A 375 -13.42 13.43 17.38
C PHE A 375 -13.37 13.14 18.89
N VAL A 376 -13.36 11.85 19.23
CA VAL A 376 -13.31 11.41 20.62
C VAL A 376 -12.09 10.53 20.85
N ILE A 377 -11.30 10.87 21.86
CA ILE A 377 -10.25 10.03 22.41
C ILE A 377 -10.83 9.24 23.57
N GLY A 378 -10.95 7.93 23.39
CA GLY A 378 -11.36 6.99 24.42
C GLY A 378 -10.16 6.34 25.10
N GLY A 379 -10.39 5.70 26.27
CA GLY A 379 -9.34 5.05 27.05
C GLY A 379 -8.93 5.85 28.28
N SER A 380 -7.79 5.52 28.87
CA SER A 380 -7.33 6.08 30.15
C SER A 380 -6.00 6.85 30.08
N ALA A 381 -5.35 6.88 28.91
CA ALA A 381 -4.08 7.55 28.68
C ALA A 381 -4.22 8.73 27.72
N ALA A 382 -3.32 9.71 27.80
CA ALA A 382 -3.24 10.75 26.80
C ALA A 382 -2.77 10.19 25.44
N LYS A 383 -3.16 10.84 24.34
CA LYS A 383 -2.88 10.42 22.98
C LYS A 383 -2.27 11.54 22.15
N LYS A 384 -1.18 11.24 21.45
CA LYS A 384 -0.55 12.16 20.50
C LYS A 384 -1.27 12.06 19.16
N VAL A 385 -1.78 13.20 18.69
CA VAL A 385 -2.50 13.31 17.42
C VAL A 385 -1.92 14.40 16.54
N LEU A 386 -2.00 14.19 15.23
CA LEU A 386 -1.78 15.22 14.22
C LEU A 386 -3.12 15.54 13.54
N ILE A 387 -3.51 16.80 13.59
CA ILE A 387 -4.71 17.30 12.92
C ILE A 387 -4.24 18.21 11.79
N THR A 388 -4.73 18.00 10.57
CA THR A 388 -4.38 18.82 9.40
C THR A 388 -5.62 19.41 8.75
N ALA A 389 -5.49 20.61 8.19
CA ALA A 389 -6.46 21.21 7.28
C ALA A 389 -5.77 21.55 5.96
N LYS A 390 -6.18 20.88 4.92
CA LYS A 390 -5.54 20.92 3.59
C LYS A 390 -6.54 21.45 2.56
N GLY A 391 -6.06 22.29 1.68
CA GLY A 391 -6.87 22.84 0.59
C GLY A 391 -6.10 22.85 -0.72
N PRO A 392 -4.96 23.56 -0.83
CA PRO A 392 -4.17 23.64 -2.05
C PRO A 392 -3.81 22.29 -2.66
N VAL A 393 -3.46 21.28 -1.85
CA VAL A 393 -3.13 19.94 -2.34
C VAL A 393 -4.29 19.25 -3.08
N LEU A 394 -5.53 19.62 -2.78
CA LEU A 394 -6.70 19.05 -3.46
C LEU A 394 -6.79 19.45 -4.95
N ALA A 395 -6.14 20.56 -5.35
CA ALA A 395 -6.07 20.98 -6.75
C ALA A 395 -5.29 19.96 -7.61
N GLU A 396 -4.31 19.25 -7.03
CA GLU A 396 -3.58 18.19 -7.71
C GLU A 396 -4.49 17.01 -8.07
N ALA A 397 -5.47 16.73 -7.20
CA ALA A 397 -6.53 15.76 -7.45
C ALA A 397 -7.70 16.33 -8.28
N ARG A 398 -7.51 17.49 -8.92
CA ARG A 398 -8.52 18.20 -9.75
C ARG A 398 -9.82 18.50 -9.02
N VAL A 399 -9.80 18.62 -7.70
CA VAL A 399 -10.96 19.07 -6.93
C VAL A 399 -11.21 20.56 -7.28
N PRO A 400 -12.42 20.91 -7.74
CA PRO A 400 -12.71 22.30 -8.10
C PRO A 400 -12.81 23.19 -6.87
N SER A 401 -12.56 24.49 -7.03
CA SER A 401 -12.79 25.52 -6.00
C SER A 401 -12.18 25.16 -4.64
N VAL A 402 -10.89 24.83 -4.61
CA VAL A 402 -10.18 24.50 -3.38
C VAL A 402 -10.05 25.73 -2.45
N LEU A 403 -10.04 25.49 -1.16
CA LEU A 403 -9.75 26.51 -0.15
C LEU A 403 -8.25 26.77 -0.11
N ASN A 404 -7.79 27.92 -0.63
CA ASN A 404 -6.36 28.19 -0.83
C ASN A 404 -5.56 28.38 0.47
N ASP A 405 -6.23 28.83 1.54
CA ASP A 405 -5.59 29.18 2.81
C ASP A 405 -6.50 28.77 3.99
N PRO A 406 -6.46 27.48 4.39
CA PRO A 406 -7.28 26.95 5.48
C PRO A 406 -6.69 27.27 6.85
N GLN A 407 -7.50 27.82 7.73
CA GLN A 407 -7.18 28.02 9.15
C GLN A 407 -7.81 26.91 9.99
N LEU A 408 -7.05 26.36 10.93
CA LEU A 408 -7.45 25.28 11.83
C LEU A 408 -7.43 25.74 13.29
N THR A 409 -8.54 25.56 13.99
CA THR A 409 -8.62 25.80 15.44
C THR A 409 -9.19 24.57 16.14
N LEU A 410 -8.48 24.12 17.18
CA LEU A 410 -8.88 22.99 18.04
C LEU A 410 -9.56 23.51 19.30
N TYR A 411 -10.69 22.91 19.66
CA TYR A 411 -11.49 23.22 20.85
C TYR A 411 -11.64 21.98 21.74
N ASN A 412 -11.78 22.21 23.04
CA ASN A 412 -12.17 21.16 23.99
C ASN A 412 -13.71 20.94 24.00
N ALA A 413 -14.18 19.99 24.82
CA ALA A 413 -15.60 19.67 24.96
C ALA A 413 -16.46 20.83 25.49
N SER A 414 -15.85 21.79 26.18
CA SER A 414 -16.52 23.00 26.68
C SER A 414 -16.58 24.13 25.67
N GLY A 415 -16.10 23.91 24.43
CA GLY A 415 -16.05 24.93 23.39
C GLY A 415 -14.97 25.99 23.61
N GLN A 416 -13.98 25.73 24.45
CA GLN A 416 -12.85 26.64 24.64
C GLN A 416 -11.77 26.33 23.61
N PRO A 417 -11.19 27.35 22.92
CA PRO A 417 -10.09 27.14 21.99
C PRO A 417 -8.82 26.72 22.77
N LEU A 418 -8.18 25.67 22.26
CA LEU A 418 -6.93 25.13 22.82
C LEU A 418 -5.71 25.58 22.00
N LEU A 419 -5.77 25.37 20.69
CA LEU A 419 -4.67 25.63 19.76
C LEU A 419 -5.24 26.12 18.43
N SER A 420 -4.48 26.96 17.73
CA SER A 420 -4.77 27.39 16.37
C SER A 420 -3.52 27.35 15.52
N ASN A 421 -3.67 27.04 14.25
CA ASN A 421 -2.62 27.14 13.26
C ASN A 421 -3.20 27.55 11.90
N ASP A 422 -2.45 28.37 11.20
CA ASP A 422 -2.78 28.90 9.89
C ASP A 422 -1.85 28.29 8.83
N ASN A 423 -0.57 28.28 9.12
CA ASN A 423 0.50 27.78 8.26
C ASN A 423 1.31 26.74 9.05
N TRP A 424 1.32 25.48 8.63
CA TRP A 424 1.92 24.39 9.41
C TRP A 424 3.41 24.62 9.74
N ALA A 425 4.14 25.29 8.82
CA ALA A 425 5.56 25.56 8.99
C ALA A 425 5.86 26.61 10.09
N SER A 426 4.85 27.38 10.50
CA SER A 426 4.94 28.37 11.60
C SER A 426 4.55 27.76 12.97
N ALA A 427 4.15 26.50 13.01
CA ALA A 427 3.82 25.82 14.26
C ALA A 427 5.07 25.70 15.17
N PRO A 428 4.95 25.85 16.50
CA PRO A 428 6.10 25.71 17.42
C PRO A 428 6.84 24.38 17.29
N ASN A 429 6.16 23.31 16.83
CA ASN A 429 6.69 21.98 16.62
C ASN A 429 6.72 21.59 15.12
N ALA A 430 6.88 22.57 14.22
CA ALA A 430 6.96 22.36 12.77
C ALA A 430 8.03 21.33 12.37
N ALA A 431 9.17 21.31 13.05
CA ALA A 431 10.24 20.34 12.82
C ALA A 431 9.75 18.89 13.06
N GLU A 432 8.95 18.65 14.09
CA GLU A 432 8.37 17.34 14.33
C GLU A 432 7.28 17.01 13.31
N ILE A 433 6.41 17.97 12.96
CA ILE A 433 5.40 17.81 11.91
C ILE A 433 6.07 17.42 10.58
N ALA A 434 7.22 18.04 10.25
CA ALA A 434 7.97 17.79 9.02
C ALA A 434 8.45 16.33 8.89
N THR A 435 8.65 15.61 9.98
CA THR A 435 9.08 14.20 9.98
C THR A 435 7.93 13.20 9.84
N ARG A 436 6.66 13.67 9.83
CA ARG A 436 5.48 12.81 9.76
C ARG A 436 5.04 12.61 8.31
N GLY A 437 4.65 11.39 7.96
CA GLY A 437 4.16 11.05 6.61
C GLY A 437 2.89 11.81 6.20
N ALA A 438 2.13 12.35 7.17
CA ALA A 438 0.92 13.14 6.96
C ALA A 438 1.15 14.67 6.93
N LYS A 439 2.40 15.12 6.89
CA LYS A 439 2.76 16.54 6.80
C LYS A 439 2.03 17.23 5.65
N PRO A 440 1.42 18.44 5.86
CA PRO A 440 0.86 19.21 4.77
C PRO A 440 1.91 19.53 3.70
N ARG A 441 1.51 19.49 2.44
CA ARG A 441 2.42 19.69 1.31
C ARG A 441 2.72 21.15 1.03
N TYR A 442 1.71 21.98 1.16
CA TYR A 442 1.79 23.42 0.88
C TYR A 442 1.98 24.24 2.15
N PRO A 443 2.77 25.34 2.11
CA PRO A 443 3.02 26.17 3.29
C PRO A 443 1.76 26.76 3.92
N GLN A 444 0.74 27.05 3.11
CA GLN A 444 -0.54 27.66 3.54
C GLN A 444 -1.50 26.66 4.17
N GLU A 445 -1.19 25.37 4.15
CA GLU A 445 -2.00 24.36 4.82
C GLU A 445 -1.70 24.35 6.32
N ALA A 446 -2.72 24.11 7.14
CA ALA A 446 -2.61 24.17 8.59
C ALA A 446 -2.37 22.80 9.21
N ALA A 447 -1.62 22.75 10.32
CA ALA A 447 -1.45 21.54 11.12
C ALA A 447 -1.29 21.85 12.62
N ILE A 448 -1.89 21.01 13.45
CA ILE A 448 -1.74 20.99 14.90
C ILE A 448 -1.27 19.60 15.33
N LEU A 449 -0.06 19.51 15.87
CA LEU A 449 0.47 18.31 16.50
C LEU A 449 0.45 18.51 18.01
N THR A 450 -0.27 17.66 18.73
CA THR A 450 -0.46 17.82 20.18
C THR A 450 -0.77 16.49 20.87
N THR A 451 -0.63 16.47 22.20
CA THR A 451 -1.05 15.35 23.04
C THR A 451 -2.32 15.76 23.81
N LEU A 452 -3.36 14.95 23.69
CA LEU A 452 -4.68 15.22 24.26
C LEU A 452 -5.09 14.12 25.25
N ASN A 453 -5.71 14.50 26.35
CA ASN A 453 -6.30 13.55 27.29
C ASN A 453 -7.56 12.89 26.71
N PRO A 454 -8.04 11.75 27.27
CA PRO A 454 -9.34 11.21 26.91
C PRO A 454 -10.45 12.25 27.02
N GLY A 455 -11.30 12.32 25.98
CA GLY A 455 -12.37 13.32 25.90
C GLY A 455 -12.79 13.63 24.46
N ALA A 456 -13.77 14.52 24.33
CA ALA A 456 -14.26 15.00 23.04
C ALA A 456 -13.55 16.31 22.65
N TYR A 457 -13.24 16.43 21.37
CA TYR A 457 -12.57 17.59 20.79
C TYR A 457 -13.23 17.98 19.47
N THR A 458 -13.07 19.24 19.10
CA THR A 458 -13.62 19.79 17.87
C THR A 458 -12.54 20.57 17.13
N ALA A 459 -12.26 20.18 15.89
CA ALA A 459 -11.41 20.90 14.96
C ALA A 459 -12.29 21.68 13.98
N ILE A 460 -12.15 23.00 13.94
CA ILE A 460 -12.91 23.87 13.04
C ILE A 460 -11.97 24.37 11.96
N VAL A 461 -12.37 24.15 10.69
CA VAL A 461 -11.66 24.65 9.51
C VAL A 461 -12.42 25.85 8.93
N ARG A 462 -11.70 26.95 8.74
CA ARG A 462 -12.18 28.17 8.11
C ARG A 462 -11.23 28.59 6.99
N GLY A 463 -11.69 29.41 6.09
CA GLY A 463 -10.79 30.12 5.19
C GLY A 463 -10.23 31.38 5.84
N ASN A 464 -9.03 31.77 5.46
CA ASN A 464 -8.46 33.04 5.86
C ASN A 464 -9.34 34.20 5.38
N GLY A 465 -9.74 35.08 6.29
CA GLY A 465 -10.71 36.15 6.02
C GLY A 465 -12.09 35.58 5.64
N SER A 466 -12.56 35.91 4.44
CA SER A 466 -13.85 35.45 3.87
C SER A 466 -13.68 34.36 2.80
N ALA A 467 -12.50 33.75 2.70
CA ALA A 467 -12.23 32.71 1.70
C ALA A 467 -13.11 31.47 1.93
N THR A 468 -13.57 30.88 0.85
CA THR A 468 -14.40 29.67 0.85
C THR A 468 -13.86 28.66 -0.16
N GLY A 469 -14.17 27.39 0.01
CA GLY A 469 -13.72 26.35 -0.94
C GLY A 469 -13.72 24.95 -0.35
N ASN A 470 -13.37 23.98 -1.17
CA ASN A 470 -13.19 22.60 -0.73
C ASN A 470 -11.92 22.46 0.10
N ALA A 471 -12.03 21.83 1.27
CA ALA A 471 -10.92 21.50 2.14
C ALA A 471 -11.03 20.06 2.65
N LEU A 472 -9.90 19.52 3.10
CA LEU A 472 -9.76 18.22 3.72
C LEU A 472 -9.26 18.42 5.15
N VAL A 473 -10.05 18.00 6.13
CA VAL A 473 -9.60 17.88 7.52
C VAL A 473 -9.24 16.44 7.80
N GLU A 474 -8.12 16.22 8.49
CA GLU A 474 -7.67 14.88 8.86
C GLU A 474 -7.22 14.84 10.31
N VAL A 475 -7.51 13.73 10.98
CA VAL A 475 -7.05 13.44 12.34
C VAL A 475 -6.29 12.10 12.29
N TYR A 476 -5.02 12.13 12.65
CA TYR A 476 -4.14 10.96 12.69
C TYR A 476 -3.82 10.57 14.12
N ASP A 477 -4.01 9.29 14.43
CA ASP A 477 -3.45 8.66 15.63
C ASP A 477 -1.96 8.35 15.36
N LEU A 478 -1.07 8.97 16.14
CA LEU A 478 0.39 8.78 15.98
C LEU A 478 0.97 7.73 16.93
N GLU A 479 0.15 7.12 17.78
CA GLU A 479 0.58 6.21 18.84
C GLU A 479 -0.36 4.99 18.93
N SER A 480 -0.21 4.05 18.03
CA SER A 480 -1.08 2.85 17.94
C SER A 480 -0.98 1.88 19.14
N ALA A 481 0.02 2.04 20.00
CA ALA A 481 0.32 1.12 21.11
C ALA A 481 -0.16 1.58 22.49
N THR A 482 -0.94 2.67 22.59
CA THR A 482 -1.40 3.20 23.88
C THR A 482 -2.80 2.71 24.25
N ALA A 483 -3.13 2.74 25.57
CA ALA A 483 -4.48 2.45 26.07
C ALA A 483 -5.54 3.47 25.65
N ALA A 484 -5.15 4.49 24.88
CA ALA A 484 -6.04 5.50 24.31
C ALA A 484 -6.23 5.27 22.81
N ARG A 485 -7.42 5.54 22.28
CA ARG A 485 -7.76 5.34 20.87
C ARG A 485 -8.75 6.39 20.34
N LEU A 486 -8.75 6.61 19.03
CA LEU A 486 -9.84 7.33 18.38
C LEU A 486 -11.07 6.41 18.33
N THR A 487 -12.19 6.86 18.91
CA THR A 487 -13.43 6.06 19.00
C THR A 487 -14.55 6.59 18.11
N ASN A 488 -14.45 7.85 17.71
CA ASN A 488 -15.45 8.51 16.86
C ASN A 488 -14.79 9.61 16.03
N LEU A 489 -15.23 9.76 14.80
CA LEU A 489 -15.14 10.99 14.02
C LEU A 489 -16.53 11.42 13.59
N SER A 490 -16.80 12.71 13.70
CA SER A 490 -18.01 13.34 13.18
C SER A 490 -17.62 14.59 12.39
N THR A 491 -18.14 14.77 11.18
CA THR A 491 -17.91 16.02 10.44
C THR A 491 -19.21 16.58 9.92
N ARG A 492 -19.48 17.84 10.29
CA ARG A 492 -20.55 18.64 9.72
C ARG A 492 -19.99 19.52 8.61
N GLY A 493 -20.66 19.49 7.49
CA GLY A 493 -20.33 20.34 6.35
C GLY A 493 -21.46 20.37 5.31
N TRP A 494 -21.26 21.16 4.28
CA TRP A 494 -22.18 21.28 3.17
C TRP A 494 -22.02 20.11 2.19
N VAL A 495 -23.11 19.48 1.82
CA VAL A 495 -23.21 18.46 0.78
C VAL A 495 -23.82 19.10 -0.46
N GLY A 496 -23.03 19.18 -1.52
CA GLY A 496 -23.45 19.65 -2.84
C GLY A 496 -23.76 18.48 -3.79
N THR A 497 -23.76 18.77 -5.09
CA THR A 497 -23.96 17.79 -6.15
C THR A 497 -22.64 17.53 -6.91
N GLY A 498 -22.58 16.45 -7.71
CA GLY A 498 -21.40 16.08 -8.49
C GLY A 498 -20.18 15.85 -7.59
N ASP A 499 -19.08 16.56 -7.86
CA ASP A 499 -17.84 16.47 -7.09
C ASP A 499 -17.87 17.24 -5.75
N SER A 500 -18.92 18.02 -5.50
CA SER A 500 -19.10 18.79 -4.26
C SER A 500 -19.81 17.99 -3.16
N VAL A 501 -19.84 16.68 -3.24
CA VAL A 501 -20.37 15.80 -2.19
C VAL A 501 -19.43 15.74 -0.99
N MET A 502 -19.95 15.35 0.18
CA MET A 502 -19.11 15.13 1.35
C MET A 502 -18.49 13.73 1.30
N ILE A 503 -17.18 13.66 1.46
CA ILE A 503 -16.41 12.41 1.42
C ILE A 503 -15.64 12.26 2.72
N SER A 504 -15.92 11.19 3.46
CA SER A 504 -15.22 10.86 4.71
C SER A 504 -14.42 9.58 4.53
N GLY A 505 -13.10 9.66 4.73
CA GLY A 505 -12.18 8.54 4.73
C GLY A 505 -11.86 8.09 6.15
N PHE A 506 -11.61 6.81 6.33
CA PHE A 506 -11.07 6.27 7.58
C PHE A 506 -10.19 5.07 7.33
N VAL A 507 -9.24 4.86 8.23
CA VAL A 507 -8.33 3.71 8.19
C VAL A 507 -8.49 2.89 9.47
N ILE A 508 -8.74 1.61 9.29
CA ILE A 508 -8.73 0.62 10.37
C ILE A 508 -7.32 0.01 10.41
N GLY A 509 -6.59 0.27 11.49
CA GLY A 509 -5.31 -0.35 11.79
C GLY A 509 -5.49 -1.57 12.68
N GLY A 510 -4.44 -2.38 12.81
CA GLY A 510 -4.46 -3.61 13.58
C GLY A 510 -4.59 -4.84 12.70
N SER A 511 -4.88 -6.01 13.32
CA SER A 511 -4.86 -7.29 12.64
C SER A 511 -6.21 -8.02 12.61
N ALA A 512 -7.23 -7.51 13.31
CA ALA A 512 -8.55 -8.12 13.37
C ALA A 512 -9.61 -7.25 12.68
N ALA A 513 -10.69 -7.86 12.23
CA ALA A 513 -11.83 -7.13 11.72
C ALA A 513 -12.47 -6.26 12.81
N LYS A 514 -12.96 -5.09 12.44
CA LYS A 514 -13.59 -4.11 13.33
C LYS A 514 -15.02 -3.83 12.96
N LYS A 515 -15.91 -3.84 13.95
CA LYS A 515 -17.29 -3.43 13.75
C LYS A 515 -17.41 -1.91 13.86
N VAL A 516 -17.94 -1.29 12.82
CA VAL A 516 -18.13 0.16 12.72
C VAL A 516 -19.58 0.49 12.40
N LEU A 517 -20.05 1.61 12.98
CA LEU A 517 -21.32 2.24 12.59
C LEU A 517 -21.00 3.55 11.89
N ILE A 518 -21.47 3.71 10.67
CA ILE A 518 -21.36 4.93 9.88
C ILE A 518 -22.75 5.52 9.73
N THR A 519 -22.95 6.80 10.05
CA THR A 519 -24.24 7.47 9.91
C THR A 519 -24.11 8.72 9.05
N ALA A 520 -25.16 9.02 8.29
CA ALA A 520 -25.31 10.31 7.61
C ALA A 520 -26.62 10.94 8.06
N LYS A 521 -26.50 12.08 8.73
CA LYS A 521 -27.60 12.76 9.41
C LYS A 521 -27.77 14.16 8.83
N GLY A 522 -28.99 14.56 8.62
CA GLY A 522 -29.34 15.90 8.16
C GLY A 522 -30.50 16.51 8.93
N PRO A 523 -31.68 15.90 8.94
CA PRO A 523 -32.87 16.43 9.66
C PRO A 523 -32.60 16.75 11.10
N VAL A 524 -31.84 15.94 11.84
CA VAL A 524 -31.52 16.19 13.25
C VAL A 524 -30.76 17.50 13.48
N LEU A 525 -30.04 18.01 12.49
CA LEU A 525 -29.29 19.26 12.59
C LEU A 525 -30.23 20.50 12.72
N ALA A 526 -31.48 20.40 12.25
CA ALA A 526 -32.45 21.46 12.39
C ALA A 526 -32.81 21.72 13.88
N GLU A 527 -32.74 20.71 14.75
CA GLU A 527 -32.93 20.87 16.18
C GLU A 527 -31.82 21.74 16.81
N ALA A 528 -30.61 21.66 16.25
CA ALA A 528 -29.47 22.51 16.63
C ALA A 528 -29.49 23.87 15.90
N ARG A 529 -30.57 24.21 15.21
CA ARG A 529 -30.75 25.45 14.43
C ARG A 529 -29.71 25.61 13.29
N VAL A 530 -29.17 24.53 12.78
CA VAL A 530 -28.30 24.57 11.59
C VAL A 530 -29.17 24.92 10.38
N PRO A 531 -28.83 25.98 9.62
CA PRO A 531 -29.63 26.38 8.46
C PRO A 531 -29.45 25.39 7.30
N SER A 532 -30.43 25.33 6.40
CA SER A 532 -30.32 24.59 5.11
C SER A 532 -29.84 23.15 5.29
N VAL A 533 -30.50 22.39 6.16
CA VAL A 533 -30.13 20.98 6.41
C VAL A 533 -30.45 20.11 5.19
N LEU A 534 -29.66 19.07 4.96
CA LEU A 534 -29.92 18.04 3.96
C LEU A 534 -31.02 17.11 4.47
N ASN A 535 -32.23 17.20 3.89
CA ASN A 535 -33.42 16.51 4.43
C ASN A 535 -33.38 14.99 4.26
N ASP A 536 -32.67 14.48 3.23
CA ASP A 536 -32.65 13.05 2.86
C ASP A 536 -31.22 12.67 2.40
N PRO A 537 -30.30 12.37 3.36
CA PRO A 537 -28.94 11.99 3.06
C PRO A 537 -28.82 10.54 2.67
N GLN A 538 -28.16 10.26 1.55
CA GLN A 538 -27.78 8.92 1.12
C GLN A 538 -26.32 8.65 1.45
N LEU A 539 -26.02 7.46 1.95
CA LEU A 539 -24.70 7.00 2.38
C LEU A 539 -24.23 5.80 1.57
N THR A 540 -23.04 5.87 0.99
CA THR A 540 -22.39 4.74 0.30
C THR A 540 -20.98 4.54 0.83
N LEU A 541 -20.66 3.32 1.23
CA LEU A 541 -19.34 2.88 1.68
C LEU A 541 -18.57 2.23 0.54
N TYR A 542 -17.30 2.60 0.39
CA TYR A 542 -16.37 2.09 -0.62
C TYR A 542 -15.12 1.50 0.03
N ASN A 543 -14.52 0.50 -0.61
CA ASN A 543 -13.18 0.01 -0.25
C ASN A 543 -12.06 0.91 -0.78
N ALA A 544 -10.81 0.56 -0.49
CA ALA A 544 -9.62 1.29 -0.94
C ALA A 544 -9.49 1.38 -2.48
N SER A 545 -10.04 0.40 -3.21
CA SER A 545 -10.06 0.38 -4.68
C SER A 545 -11.22 1.19 -5.29
N GLY A 546 -11.99 1.92 -4.46
CA GLY A 546 -13.14 2.71 -4.91
C GLY A 546 -14.36 1.88 -5.32
N GLN A 547 -14.42 0.60 -4.98
CA GLN A 547 -15.59 -0.24 -5.25
C GLN A 547 -16.64 -0.04 -4.15
N PRO A 548 -17.93 0.13 -4.49
CA PRO A 548 -18.99 0.25 -3.51
C PRO A 548 -19.20 -1.09 -2.79
N LEU A 549 -19.22 -1.05 -1.47
CA LEU A 549 -19.46 -2.20 -0.62
C LEU A 549 -20.91 -2.27 -0.13
N LEU A 550 -21.41 -1.16 0.41
CA LEU A 550 -22.74 -1.05 1.00
C LEU A 550 -23.31 0.34 0.74
N SER A 551 -24.63 0.43 0.61
CA SER A 551 -25.37 1.69 0.54
C SER A 551 -26.59 1.64 1.45
N ASN A 552 -26.94 2.77 2.02
CA ASN A 552 -28.18 2.95 2.76
C ASN A 552 -28.70 4.37 2.56
N ASP A 553 -30.01 4.47 2.46
CA ASP A 553 -30.77 5.71 2.31
C ASP A 553 -31.55 6.03 3.58
N ASN A 554 -32.20 5.04 4.13
CA ASN A 554 -33.03 5.13 5.32
C ASN A 554 -32.58 4.06 6.31
N TRP A 555 -32.05 4.44 7.48
CA TRP A 555 -31.44 3.50 8.42
C TRP A 555 -32.38 2.36 8.85
N ALA A 556 -33.69 2.66 8.98
CA ALA A 556 -34.67 1.66 9.39
C ALA A 556 -34.93 0.56 8.35
N SER A 557 -34.53 0.78 7.08
CA SER A 557 -34.61 -0.20 6.02
C SER A 557 -33.35 -1.07 5.90
N ALA A 558 -32.32 -0.81 6.71
CA ALA A 558 -31.10 -1.62 6.68
C ALA A 558 -31.40 -3.06 7.15
N PRO A 559 -30.76 -4.08 6.55
CA PRO A 559 -30.95 -5.49 6.95
C PRO A 559 -30.72 -5.75 8.43
N ASN A 560 -29.89 -4.93 9.08
CA ASN A 560 -29.53 -5.00 10.51
C ASN A 560 -30.07 -3.80 11.32
N ALA A 561 -31.18 -3.20 10.88
CA ALA A 561 -31.80 -2.05 11.54
C ALA A 561 -32.08 -2.29 13.02
N ALA A 562 -32.48 -3.51 13.41
CA ALA A 562 -32.70 -3.88 14.81
C ALA A 562 -31.43 -3.74 15.65
N GLU A 563 -30.26 -4.10 15.11
CA GLU A 563 -28.98 -3.92 15.79
C GLU A 563 -28.58 -2.43 15.82
N ILE A 564 -28.77 -1.70 14.72
CA ILE A 564 -28.54 -0.23 14.68
C ILE A 564 -29.38 0.46 15.75
N ALA A 565 -30.63 0.05 15.92
CA ALA A 565 -31.55 0.62 16.92
C ALA A 565 -31.07 0.51 18.37
N THR A 566 -30.24 -0.47 18.69
CA THR A 566 -29.67 -0.67 20.04
C THR A 566 -28.41 0.17 20.29
N ARG A 567 -27.85 0.84 19.25
CA ARG A 567 -26.64 1.65 19.40
C ARG A 567 -26.96 3.09 19.80
N GLY A 568 -26.16 3.67 20.70
CA GLY A 568 -26.34 5.04 21.17
C GLY A 568 -26.22 6.12 20.09
N ALA A 569 -25.64 5.80 18.95
CA ALA A 569 -25.46 6.69 17.79
C ALA A 569 -26.52 6.50 16.68
N LYS A 570 -27.56 5.72 16.93
CA LYS A 570 -28.68 5.50 16.00
C LYS A 570 -29.20 6.83 15.43
N PRO A 571 -29.46 6.96 14.12
CA PRO A 571 -30.12 8.14 13.57
C PRO A 571 -31.51 8.35 14.15
N ARG A 572 -31.86 9.61 14.35
CA ARG A 572 -33.13 9.97 15.00
C ARG A 572 -34.32 9.98 14.05
N TYR A 573 -34.07 10.41 12.82
CA TYR A 573 -35.11 10.54 11.82
C TYR A 573 -35.05 9.36 10.82
N PRO A 574 -36.22 8.90 10.33
CA PRO A 574 -36.27 7.77 9.39
C PRO A 574 -35.47 7.96 8.10
N GLN A 575 -35.38 9.21 7.59
CA GLN A 575 -34.69 9.59 6.37
C GLN A 575 -33.17 9.68 6.53
N GLU A 576 -32.66 9.56 7.74
CA GLU A 576 -31.21 9.54 7.97
C GLU A 576 -30.65 8.16 7.65
N ALA A 577 -29.46 8.10 7.07
CA ALA A 577 -28.85 6.85 6.64
C ALA A 577 -27.89 6.28 7.69
N ALA A 578 -27.79 4.94 7.76
CA ALA A 578 -26.80 4.25 8.56
C ALA A 578 -26.33 2.93 7.94
N ILE A 579 -25.04 2.65 8.08
CA ILE A 579 -24.40 1.38 7.73
C ILE A 579 -23.68 0.86 8.98
N LEU A 580 -24.13 -0.30 9.48
CA LEU A 580 -23.42 -1.05 10.52
C LEU A 580 -22.82 -2.29 9.90
N THR A 581 -21.50 -2.43 9.95
CA THR A 581 -20.78 -3.53 9.29
C THR A 581 -19.47 -3.86 9.99
N THR A 582 -18.93 -5.04 9.69
CA THR A 582 -17.61 -5.45 10.15
C THR A 582 -16.64 -5.37 8.96
N LEU A 583 -15.54 -4.66 9.14
CA LEU A 583 -14.54 -4.38 8.10
C LEU A 583 -13.17 -4.90 8.54
N ASN A 584 -12.42 -5.44 7.61
CA ASN A 584 -11.02 -5.82 7.83
C ASN A 584 -10.13 -4.58 7.98
N PRO A 585 -8.92 -4.71 8.55
CA PRO A 585 -7.92 -3.64 8.49
C PRO A 585 -7.73 -3.13 7.05
N GLY A 586 -7.68 -1.81 6.89
CA GLY A 586 -7.59 -1.17 5.58
C GLY A 586 -8.21 0.22 5.53
N ALA A 587 -8.13 0.86 4.36
CA ALA A 587 -8.71 2.16 4.09
C ALA A 587 -10.11 2.05 3.47
N TYR A 588 -11.00 2.92 3.92
CA TYR A 588 -12.39 2.97 3.48
C TYR A 588 -12.84 4.40 3.24
N THR A 589 -13.83 4.57 2.37
CA THR A 589 -14.41 5.87 2.06
C THR A 589 -15.93 5.80 2.16
N ALA A 590 -16.53 6.70 2.93
CA ALA A 590 -17.97 6.89 3.04
C ALA A 590 -18.36 8.19 2.35
N ILE A 591 -19.27 8.13 1.39
CA ILE A 591 -19.72 9.29 0.62
C ILE A 591 -21.17 9.60 1.00
N VAL A 592 -21.43 10.85 1.37
CA VAL A 592 -22.77 11.39 1.61
C VAL A 592 -23.22 12.23 0.43
N ARG A 593 -24.40 11.91 -0.07
CA ARG A 593 -25.11 12.67 -1.12
C ARG A 593 -26.52 13.00 -0.65
N GLY A 594 -27.15 13.98 -1.27
CA GLY A 594 -28.58 14.17 -1.15
C GLY A 594 -29.34 13.26 -2.12
N ASN A 595 -30.54 12.85 -1.75
CA ASN A 595 -31.42 12.12 -2.64
C ASN A 595 -31.77 12.99 -3.86
N GLY A 596 -31.54 12.46 -5.05
CA GLY A 596 -31.65 13.19 -6.31
C GLY A 596 -30.62 14.34 -6.39
N SER A 597 -31.10 15.58 -6.51
CA SER A 597 -30.27 16.79 -6.57
C SER A 597 -30.29 17.61 -5.27
N ALA A 598 -30.78 17.04 -4.17
CA ALA A 598 -30.87 17.74 -2.89
C ALA A 598 -29.47 18.10 -2.37
N THR A 599 -29.39 19.29 -1.77
CA THR A 599 -28.16 19.83 -1.17
C THR A 599 -28.46 20.36 0.22
N GLY A 600 -27.44 20.47 1.07
CA GLY A 600 -27.63 21.01 2.41
C GLY A 600 -26.54 20.60 3.39
N ASN A 601 -26.64 21.13 4.60
CA ASN A 601 -25.76 20.73 5.70
C ASN A 601 -26.10 19.31 6.17
N ALA A 602 -25.08 18.46 6.26
CA ALA A 602 -25.19 17.12 6.81
C ALA A 602 -24.05 16.85 7.82
N LEU A 603 -24.25 15.83 8.63
CA LEU A 603 -23.29 15.31 9.58
C LEU A 603 -23.00 13.85 9.22
N ILE A 604 -21.77 13.55 8.87
CA ILE A 604 -21.29 12.18 8.77
C ILE A 604 -20.58 11.80 10.07
N GLU A 605 -20.85 10.61 10.57
CA GLU A 605 -20.19 10.09 11.77
C GLU A 605 -19.73 8.66 11.56
N ILE A 606 -18.56 8.35 12.09
CA ILE A 606 -17.96 7.01 12.08
C ILE A 606 -17.64 6.65 13.52
N TYR A 607 -18.21 5.56 13.98
CA TYR A 607 -18.07 5.06 15.36
C TYR A 607 -17.38 3.70 15.37
N ASP A 608 -16.41 3.58 16.24
CA ASP A 608 -15.94 2.29 16.75
C ASP A 608 -16.99 1.75 17.73
N VAL A 609 -17.65 0.65 17.39
CA VAL A 609 -18.76 0.07 18.16
C VAL A 609 -18.47 -1.31 18.75
N GLN A 610 -17.17 -1.65 18.84
CA GLN A 610 -16.68 -2.84 19.57
C GLN A 610 -16.39 -2.53 21.02
#